data_ca7e7f9016f93b6980a9b30f08d641cf
#
_entry.id   ca7e7f9016f93b6980a9b30f08d641cf
#
_cell.length_a   1.000
_cell.length_b   1.000
_cell.length_c   1.000
_cell.angle_alpha   90.00
_cell.angle_beta   90.00
_cell.angle_gamma   90.00
#
_symmetry.space_group_name_H-M   'P 1'
#
loop_
_entity.id
_entity.type
_entity.pdbx_description
1 polymer ?
#
loop_
_entity_poly.entity_id
_entity_poly.type
_entity_poly.pdbx_seq_one_letter_code
_entity_poly.pdbx_strand_id
1 'polypeptide(L)'
;MSFDLAIIGGGIVGATIAALARLRQPSARIVLAEQHLVGTGASLYGGALRVPLGSSETHRELARRSEALFGTIEAWAGPLPGRALPIVWVLPAARREAFAACLTGPSAPLDPAGRRDLERRIPGLALDDDDVVLAGPPAWHGNPGATAMHLVGALRRQSGIAIHEGFRVVAISERPGGCDIVSADGDVLHGRQVVRATGPWLCLHRASDTAGLRTKKVSALHVDLAARADDPAIVFVEDDAYLLPDPDSRRWIFCISSDEWDVAPQRAGLGVSGRDRAIAARVLSRRAQALIALCRGGRVFCDGYTDDRLPLIGFDPGSRHRAHALGGSGSGYRFAPAMAERALDLLNVGRTDPAGLSAAMIEADLVPP
;
A
#
# COMPACT_ATOMS: atom_id res chain seq x y z
N MET A 1 20.77 3.43 -24.46
CA MET A 1 19.73 4.49 -24.50
C MET A 1 19.67 5.15 -23.13
N SER A 2 19.52 6.49 -23.07
CA SER A 2 19.39 7.21 -21.79
C SER A 2 17.94 7.58 -21.54
N PHE A 3 17.46 7.43 -20.31
CA PHE A 3 16.09 7.78 -19.86
C PHE A 3 16.16 9.01 -18.96
N ASP A 4 15.12 9.84 -18.98
CA ASP A 4 15.00 10.98 -18.08
C ASP A 4 14.70 10.52 -16.67
N LEU A 5 13.88 9.46 -16.53
CA LEU A 5 13.53 8.84 -15.25
C LEU A 5 13.62 7.32 -15.35
N ALA A 6 14.32 6.70 -14.44
CA ALA A 6 14.32 5.26 -14.22
C ALA A 6 13.65 4.92 -12.87
N ILE A 7 12.75 3.95 -12.90
CA ILE A 7 12.00 3.49 -11.73
C ILE A 7 12.35 2.04 -11.49
N ILE A 8 12.80 1.72 -10.28
CA ILE A 8 13.19 0.37 -9.87
C ILE A 8 12.11 -0.21 -8.96
N GLY A 9 11.45 -1.24 -9.45
CA GLY A 9 10.31 -1.90 -8.82
C GLY A 9 8.99 -1.61 -9.53
N GLY A 10 8.34 -2.65 -10.02
CA GLY A 10 7.07 -2.62 -10.74
C GLY A 10 5.85 -2.92 -9.85
N GLY A 11 5.98 -2.72 -8.54
CA GLY A 11 4.84 -2.77 -7.62
C GLY A 11 3.93 -1.54 -7.75
N ILE A 12 2.90 -1.45 -6.90
CA ILE A 12 1.91 -0.35 -6.96
C ILE A 12 2.55 1.03 -6.86
N VAL A 13 3.58 1.21 -6.02
CA VAL A 13 4.26 2.50 -5.87
C VAL A 13 5.00 2.87 -7.14
N GLY A 14 5.84 1.96 -7.68
CA GLY A 14 6.61 2.23 -8.91
C GLY A 14 5.74 2.44 -10.14
N ALA A 15 4.68 1.63 -10.30
CA ALA A 15 3.71 1.82 -11.40
C ALA A 15 2.99 3.17 -11.30
N THR A 16 2.67 3.62 -10.09
CA THR A 16 2.04 4.92 -9.86
C THR A 16 3.01 6.08 -10.11
N ILE A 17 4.30 5.93 -9.71
CA ILE A 17 5.35 6.91 -10.05
C ILE A 17 5.45 7.06 -11.58
N ALA A 18 5.48 5.95 -12.32
CA ALA A 18 5.57 5.98 -13.77
C ALA A 18 4.34 6.65 -14.41
N ALA A 19 3.14 6.35 -13.91
CA ALA A 19 1.89 6.96 -14.39
C ALA A 19 1.87 8.47 -14.13
N LEU A 20 2.16 8.92 -12.92
CA LEU A 20 2.19 10.35 -12.59
C LEU A 20 3.33 11.08 -13.29
N ALA A 21 4.50 10.47 -13.48
CA ALA A 21 5.59 11.05 -14.25
C ALA A 21 5.17 11.30 -15.71
N ARG A 22 4.49 10.34 -16.34
CA ARG A 22 3.94 10.48 -17.69
C ARG A 22 2.90 11.60 -17.76
N LEU A 23 1.99 11.70 -16.78
CA LEU A 23 1.00 12.76 -16.71
C LEU A 23 1.62 14.15 -16.57
N ARG A 24 2.65 14.27 -15.72
CA ARG A 24 3.36 15.54 -15.49
C ARG A 24 4.27 15.95 -16.64
N GLN A 25 4.86 14.98 -17.34
CA GLN A 25 5.85 15.20 -18.37
C GLN A 25 5.65 14.26 -19.56
N PRO A 26 4.70 14.58 -20.45
CA PRO A 26 4.27 13.70 -21.55
C PRO A 26 5.39 13.30 -22.53
N SER A 27 6.46 14.10 -22.65
CA SER A 27 7.60 13.83 -23.52
C SER A 27 8.77 13.09 -22.85
N ALA A 28 8.71 12.89 -21.53
CA ALA A 28 9.81 12.23 -20.81
C ALA A 28 10.01 10.78 -21.26
N ARG A 29 11.26 10.37 -21.33
CA ARG A 29 11.65 8.98 -21.56
C ARG A 29 11.76 8.29 -20.22
N ILE A 30 10.86 7.34 -19.97
CA ILE A 30 10.73 6.67 -18.68
C ILE A 30 11.02 5.18 -18.85
N VAL A 31 11.83 4.61 -17.96
CA VAL A 31 12.00 3.17 -17.85
C VAL A 31 11.56 2.68 -16.48
N LEU A 32 10.85 1.57 -16.47
CA LEU A 32 10.50 0.82 -15.26
C LEU A 32 11.17 -0.54 -15.34
N ALA A 33 12.03 -0.85 -14.36
CA ALA A 33 12.72 -2.11 -14.20
C ALA A 33 12.13 -2.91 -13.04
N GLU A 34 11.65 -4.12 -13.34
CA GLU A 34 11.05 -5.04 -12.36
C GLU A 34 11.79 -6.38 -12.40
N GLN A 35 12.12 -6.91 -11.22
CA GLN A 35 12.88 -8.17 -11.11
C GLN A 35 12.12 -9.41 -11.57
N HIS A 36 10.78 -9.38 -11.53
CA HIS A 36 9.90 -10.47 -11.97
C HIS A 36 8.90 -9.92 -12.99
N LEU A 37 7.61 -10.11 -12.73
CA LEU A 37 6.52 -9.49 -13.48
C LEU A 37 5.94 -8.32 -12.68
N VAL A 38 5.50 -7.30 -13.39
CA VAL A 38 4.84 -6.14 -12.78
C VAL A 38 3.67 -6.58 -11.89
N GLY A 39 3.58 -5.99 -10.71
CA GLY A 39 2.49 -6.23 -9.77
C GLY A 39 2.59 -7.52 -8.96
N THR A 40 3.56 -8.43 -9.25
CA THR A 40 3.63 -9.75 -8.61
C THR A 40 4.45 -9.80 -7.31
N GLY A 41 4.99 -8.68 -6.85
CA GLY A 41 5.64 -8.56 -5.54
C GLY A 41 4.64 -8.47 -4.38
N ALA A 42 4.97 -7.71 -3.34
CA ALA A 42 4.09 -7.49 -2.18
C ALA A 42 2.69 -7.00 -2.59
N SER A 43 2.58 -6.25 -3.68
CA SER A 43 1.33 -5.72 -4.21
C SER A 43 0.30 -6.80 -4.56
N LEU A 44 0.73 -8.01 -4.95
CA LEU A 44 -0.18 -9.11 -5.28
C LEU A 44 -0.90 -9.67 -4.04
N TYR A 45 -0.24 -9.61 -2.88
CA TYR A 45 -0.67 -10.31 -1.66
C TYR A 45 -1.35 -9.41 -0.64
N GLY A 46 -1.36 -8.10 -0.86
CA GLY A 46 -1.94 -7.13 0.06
C GLY A 46 -3.44 -7.35 0.31
N GLY A 47 -3.92 -6.89 1.46
CA GLY A 47 -5.34 -6.91 1.82
C GLY A 47 -6.22 -5.99 0.96
N ALA A 48 -5.58 -5.17 0.13
CA ALA A 48 -6.21 -4.44 -0.97
C ALA A 48 -7.26 -3.38 -0.56
N LEU A 49 -7.21 -2.90 0.68
CA LEU A 49 -8.18 -1.96 1.21
C LEU A 49 -7.59 -0.54 1.31
N ARG A 50 -8.20 0.41 0.61
CA ARG A 50 -7.95 1.84 0.81
C ARG A 50 -9.01 2.38 1.76
N VAL A 51 -8.63 2.66 2.99
CA VAL A 51 -9.54 3.10 4.04
C VAL A 51 -9.48 4.61 4.23
N PRO A 52 -10.63 5.28 4.53
CA PRO A 52 -10.68 6.72 4.79
C PRO A 52 -10.22 7.05 6.23
N LEU A 53 -8.99 6.68 6.58
CA LEU A 53 -8.46 6.75 7.94
C LEU A 53 -7.03 7.27 7.95
N GLY A 54 -6.67 8.07 8.96
CA GLY A 54 -5.29 8.45 9.25
C GLY A 54 -5.07 8.75 10.72
N SER A 55 -4.12 8.07 11.37
CA SER A 55 -3.84 8.20 12.81
C SER A 55 -3.24 9.55 13.21
N SER A 56 -2.66 10.29 12.26
CA SER A 56 -2.16 11.65 12.44
C SER A 56 -2.69 12.57 11.34
N GLU A 57 -2.48 13.88 11.45
CA GLU A 57 -2.85 14.81 10.38
C GLU A 57 -2.10 14.49 9.09
N THR A 58 -0.80 14.21 9.18
CA THR A 58 0.02 13.80 8.02
C THR A 58 -0.54 12.56 7.33
N HIS A 59 -0.96 11.54 8.09
CA HIS A 59 -1.61 10.35 7.50
C HIS A 59 -2.94 10.69 6.81
N ARG A 60 -3.75 11.57 7.41
CA ARG A 60 -5.03 12.00 6.81
C ARG A 60 -4.82 12.80 5.53
N GLU A 61 -3.81 13.68 5.52
CA GLU A 61 -3.45 14.46 4.34
C GLU A 61 -2.95 13.56 3.21
N LEU A 62 -2.05 12.61 3.50
CA LEU A 62 -1.60 11.61 2.53
C LEU A 62 -2.77 10.80 1.96
N ALA A 63 -3.74 10.40 2.81
CA ALA A 63 -4.91 9.67 2.36
C ALA A 63 -5.79 10.50 1.42
N ARG A 64 -6.12 11.75 1.80
CA ARG A 64 -6.92 12.67 0.96
C ARG A 64 -6.22 12.99 -0.36
N ARG A 65 -4.91 13.27 -0.30
CA ARG A 65 -4.12 13.57 -1.49
C ARG A 65 -4.05 12.38 -2.43
N SER A 66 -3.83 11.18 -1.90
CA SER A 66 -3.83 9.96 -2.69
C SER A 66 -5.15 9.72 -3.38
N GLU A 67 -6.27 9.94 -2.69
CA GLU A 67 -7.60 9.73 -3.27
C GLU A 67 -7.85 10.69 -4.45
N ALA A 68 -7.49 11.96 -4.32
CA ALA A 68 -7.58 12.94 -5.41
C ALA A 68 -6.71 12.54 -6.61
N LEU A 69 -5.49 12.05 -6.34
CA LEU A 69 -4.57 11.59 -7.40
C LEU A 69 -5.03 10.29 -8.05
N PHE A 70 -5.68 9.39 -7.32
CA PHE A 70 -6.32 8.21 -7.93
C PHE A 70 -7.36 8.63 -8.96
N GLY A 71 -8.20 9.63 -8.66
CA GLY A 71 -9.15 10.17 -9.63
C GLY A 71 -8.47 10.73 -10.89
N THR A 72 -7.34 11.43 -10.72
CA THR A 72 -6.54 11.92 -11.88
C THR A 72 -5.98 10.77 -12.71
N ILE A 73 -5.49 9.73 -12.05
CA ILE A 73 -4.93 8.54 -12.70
C ILE A 73 -6.03 7.77 -13.44
N GLU A 74 -7.20 7.59 -12.83
CA GLU A 74 -8.37 6.95 -13.45
C GLU A 74 -8.85 7.69 -14.70
N ALA A 75 -8.87 9.02 -14.66
CA ALA A 75 -9.24 9.83 -15.83
C ALA A 75 -8.29 9.60 -17.03
N TRP A 76 -7.03 9.26 -16.75
CA TRP A 76 -6.03 8.98 -17.78
C TRP A 76 -5.96 7.50 -18.19
N ALA A 77 -5.93 6.57 -17.21
CA ALA A 77 -5.71 5.15 -17.47
C ALA A 77 -7.00 4.36 -17.74
N GLY A 78 -8.15 4.95 -17.44
CA GLY A 78 -9.45 4.29 -17.36
C GLY A 78 -9.72 3.73 -15.95
N PRO A 79 -10.90 3.16 -15.72
CA PRO A 79 -11.33 2.67 -14.40
C PRO A 79 -10.32 1.71 -13.79
N LEU A 80 -9.92 1.98 -12.55
CA LEU A 80 -8.99 1.12 -11.82
C LEU A 80 -9.70 -0.16 -11.32
N PRO A 81 -9.00 -1.30 -11.30
CA PRO A 81 -9.55 -2.55 -10.78
C PRO A 81 -9.99 -2.44 -9.33
N GLY A 82 -11.26 -2.64 -9.05
CA GLY A 82 -11.79 -2.58 -7.69
C GLY A 82 -13.21 -2.04 -7.63
N ARG A 83 -13.69 -1.82 -6.41
CA ARG A 83 -15.04 -1.32 -6.13
C ARG A 83 -15.10 -0.54 -4.83
N ALA A 84 -16.06 0.35 -4.70
CA ALA A 84 -16.42 0.92 -3.41
C ALA A 84 -16.93 -0.19 -2.49
N LEU A 85 -16.57 -0.10 -1.21
CA LEU A 85 -16.91 -1.11 -0.21
C LEU A 85 -17.42 -0.40 1.06
N PRO A 86 -18.62 -0.72 1.55
CA PRO A 86 -19.04 -0.29 2.88
C PRO A 86 -18.02 -0.77 3.93
N ILE A 87 -17.78 0.05 4.93
CA ILE A 87 -16.85 -0.30 6.02
C ILE A 87 -17.47 0.08 7.35
N VAL A 88 -17.29 -0.79 8.32
CA VAL A 88 -17.67 -0.54 9.72
C VAL A 88 -16.50 -0.79 10.64
N TRP A 89 -16.45 -0.04 11.72
CA TRP A 89 -15.39 -0.04 12.71
C TRP A 89 -15.97 -0.43 14.06
N VAL A 90 -15.47 -1.51 14.64
CA VAL A 90 -15.85 -2.00 15.96
C VAL A 90 -14.81 -1.54 16.96
N LEU A 91 -15.21 -0.77 17.96
CA LEU A 91 -14.32 -0.20 18.98
C LEU A 91 -15.10 0.14 20.26
N PRO A 92 -14.41 0.24 21.41
CA PRO A 92 -15.05 0.69 22.66
C PRO A 92 -15.67 2.09 22.53
N ALA A 93 -16.86 2.29 23.08
CA ALA A 93 -17.58 3.56 23.02
C ALA A 93 -16.76 4.73 23.55
N ALA A 94 -15.92 4.51 24.56
CA ALA A 94 -15.02 5.51 25.12
C ALA A 94 -14.00 6.07 24.11
N ARG A 95 -13.68 5.32 23.03
CA ARG A 95 -12.74 5.74 21.98
C ARG A 95 -13.42 6.35 20.75
N ARG A 96 -14.73 6.38 20.72
CA ARG A 96 -15.55 6.79 19.57
C ARG A 96 -15.13 8.14 18.99
N GLU A 97 -15.06 9.18 19.83
CA GLU A 97 -14.79 10.55 19.38
C GLU A 97 -13.36 10.68 18.84
N ALA A 98 -12.39 10.16 19.59
CA ALA A 98 -10.98 10.15 19.18
C ALA A 98 -10.78 9.39 17.87
N PHE A 99 -11.46 8.26 17.68
CA PHE A 99 -11.38 7.48 16.46
C PHE A 99 -12.08 8.17 15.28
N ALA A 100 -13.27 8.76 15.51
CA ALA A 100 -13.99 9.52 14.49
C ALA A 100 -13.14 10.68 13.93
N ALA A 101 -12.35 11.34 14.78
CA ALA A 101 -11.40 12.38 14.35
C ALA A 101 -10.25 11.87 13.46
N CYS A 102 -10.00 10.57 13.45
CA CYS A 102 -9.01 9.94 12.54
C CYS A 102 -9.59 9.63 11.15
N LEU A 103 -10.90 9.68 10.97
CA LEU A 103 -11.54 9.44 9.68
C LEU A 103 -11.43 10.68 8.78
N THR A 104 -11.37 10.46 7.46
CA THR A 104 -11.29 11.56 6.48
C THR A 104 -12.66 12.09 6.04
N GLY A 105 -13.74 11.64 6.67
CA GLY A 105 -15.10 12.07 6.43
C GLY A 105 -16.04 11.72 7.59
N PRO A 106 -17.32 12.05 7.49
CA PRO A 106 -18.28 11.86 8.57
C PRO A 106 -18.52 10.39 8.90
N SER A 107 -18.79 10.11 10.16
CA SER A 107 -19.14 8.76 10.64
C SER A 107 -20.31 8.85 11.62
N ALA A 108 -21.09 7.77 11.68
CA ALA A 108 -22.20 7.64 12.60
C ALA A 108 -22.27 6.22 13.17
N PRO A 109 -22.73 6.03 14.40
CA PRO A 109 -23.03 4.71 14.92
C PRO A 109 -24.07 4.01 14.04
N LEU A 110 -23.88 2.71 13.81
CA LEU A 110 -24.95 1.89 13.23
C LEU A 110 -26.15 1.89 14.17
N ASP A 111 -27.31 1.97 13.57
CA ASP A 111 -28.55 1.76 14.30
C ASP A 111 -28.73 0.28 14.74
N PRO A 112 -29.64 -0.02 15.63
CA PRO A 112 -29.84 -1.40 16.10
C PRO A 112 -30.22 -2.39 14.99
N ALA A 113 -30.81 -1.93 13.88
CA ALA A 113 -31.15 -2.79 12.75
C ALA A 113 -29.89 -3.18 11.95
N GLY A 114 -29.04 -2.21 11.66
CA GLY A 114 -27.75 -2.42 11.00
C GLY A 114 -26.83 -3.33 11.84
N ARG A 115 -26.80 -3.15 13.18
CA ARG A 115 -26.03 -4.02 14.06
C ARG A 115 -26.54 -5.47 13.99
N ARG A 116 -27.86 -5.71 14.07
CA ARG A 116 -28.46 -7.05 13.91
C ARG A 116 -28.22 -7.64 12.54
N ASP A 117 -28.12 -6.81 11.49
CA ASP A 117 -27.79 -7.28 10.15
C ASP A 117 -26.37 -7.83 10.07
N LEU A 118 -25.39 -7.14 10.65
CA LEU A 118 -24.02 -7.64 10.75
C LEU A 118 -23.95 -8.98 11.51
N GLU A 119 -24.63 -9.08 12.64
CA GLU A 119 -24.68 -10.30 13.46
C GLU A 119 -25.27 -11.49 12.69
N ARG A 120 -26.26 -11.24 11.81
CA ARG A 120 -26.81 -12.28 10.94
C ARG A 120 -25.86 -12.70 9.81
N ARG A 121 -25.05 -11.77 9.31
CA ARG A 121 -24.13 -12.02 8.18
C ARG A 121 -22.88 -12.78 8.61
N ILE A 122 -22.41 -12.54 9.81
CA ILE A 122 -21.20 -13.16 10.37
C ILE A 122 -21.60 -14.10 11.51
N PRO A 123 -21.56 -15.42 11.29
CA PRO A 123 -21.91 -16.38 12.33
C PRO A 123 -21.05 -16.23 13.58
N GLY A 124 -21.74 -16.06 14.72
CA GLY A 124 -21.06 -15.89 16.01
C GLY A 124 -20.33 -14.56 16.18
N LEU A 125 -20.69 -13.53 15.40
CA LEU A 125 -20.19 -12.17 15.66
C LEU A 125 -20.62 -11.75 17.05
N ALA A 126 -19.65 -11.50 17.91
CA ALA A 126 -19.82 -11.00 19.26
C ALA A 126 -19.32 -9.55 19.34
N LEU A 127 -20.17 -8.68 19.83
CA LEU A 127 -19.87 -7.29 20.13
C LEU A 127 -20.00 -7.13 21.64
N ASP A 128 -18.97 -6.60 22.29
CA ASP A 128 -19.01 -6.34 23.72
C ASP A 128 -20.07 -5.28 24.05
N ASP A 129 -20.59 -5.27 25.28
CA ASP A 129 -21.67 -4.35 25.69
C ASP A 129 -21.29 -2.88 25.54
N ASP A 130 -19.99 -2.57 25.68
CA ASP A 130 -19.44 -1.23 25.50
C ASP A 130 -18.91 -0.96 24.09
N ASP A 131 -19.02 -1.90 23.14
CA ASP A 131 -18.63 -1.68 21.76
C ASP A 131 -19.64 -0.78 21.03
N VAL A 132 -19.12 0.18 20.30
CA VAL A 132 -19.82 0.91 19.25
C VAL A 132 -19.37 0.41 17.89
N VAL A 133 -20.33 0.30 16.96
CA VAL A 133 -20.06 0.02 15.55
C VAL A 133 -20.27 1.31 14.78
N LEU A 134 -19.20 1.88 14.23
CA LEU A 134 -19.25 3.10 13.42
C LEU A 134 -19.31 2.75 11.94
N ALA A 135 -20.28 3.28 11.22
CA ALA A 135 -20.24 3.38 9.77
C ALA A 135 -19.55 4.69 9.40
N GLY A 136 -18.68 4.65 8.40
CA GLY A 136 -17.94 5.82 7.90
C GLY A 136 -18.06 5.98 6.39
N PRO A 137 -17.27 6.86 5.79
CA PRO A 137 -17.15 6.92 4.35
C PRO A 137 -16.76 5.55 3.78
N PRO A 138 -17.21 5.19 2.56
CA PRO A 138 -16.86 3.91 1.97
C PRO A 138 -15.35 3.80 1.78
N ALA A 139 -14.84 2.60 1.95
CA ALA A 139 -13.50 2.24 1.54
C ALA A 139 -13.49 1.86 0.04
N TRP A 140 -12.31 1.72 -0.55
CA TRP A 140 -12.14 1.09 -1.84
C TRP A 140 -11.46 -0.27 -1.67
N HIS A 141 -12.06 -1.30 -2.22
CA HIS A 141 -11.47 -2.63 -2.29
C HIS A 141 -10.99 -2.90 -3.72
N GLY A 142 -9.69 -3.09 -3.89
CA GLY A 142 -9.07 -3.40 -5.18
C GLY A 142 -7.81 -4.22 -5.00
N ASN A 143 -7.28 -4.81 -6.05
CA ASN A 143 -6.02 -5.55 -6.00
C ASN A 143 -4.86 -4.63 -6.42
N PRO A 144 -3.90 -4.30 -5.52
CA PRO A 144 -2.79 -3.42 -5.86
C PRO A 144 -1.90 -3.95 -6.98
N GLY A 145 -1.73 -5.28 -7.08
CA GLY A 145 -1.00 -5.91 -8.19
C GLY A 145 -1.73 -5.72 -9.52
N ALA A 146 -3.04 -5.98 -9.55
CA ALA A 146 -3.86 -5.73 -10.74
C ALA A 146 -3.88 -4.24 -11.12
N THR A 147 -3.93 -3.34 -10.13
CA THR A 147 -3.83 -1.89 -10.38
C THR A 147 -2.47 -1.54 -11.01
N ALA A 148 -1.36 -2.08 -10.49
CA ALA A 148 -0.04 -1.88 -11.08
C ALA A 148 0.04 -2.38 -12.53
N MET A 149 -0.48 -3.58 -12.80
CA MET A 149 -0.56 -4.15 -14.15
C MET A 149 -1.41 -3.28 -15.09
N HIS A 150 -2.54 -2.76 -14.61
CA HIS A 150 -3.42 -1.87 -15.36
C HIS A 150 -2.69 -0.58 -15.76
N LEU A 151 -2.03 0.08 -14.81
CA LEU A 151 -1.26 1.31 -15.04
C LEU A 151 -0.11 1.08 -16.03
N VAL A 152 0.64 -0.01 -15.86
CA VAL A 152 1.72 -0.36 -16.79
C VAL A 152 1.18 -0.72 -18.17
N GLY A 153 0.01 -1.37 -18.26
CA GLY A 153 -0.70 -1.61 -19.50
C GLY A 153 -1.06 -0.30 -20.25
N ALA A 154 -1.50 0.74 -19.51
CA ALA A 154 -1.73 2.06 -20.07
C ALA A 154 -0.41 2.73 -20.52
N LEU A 155 0.65 2.60 -19.74
CA LEU A 155 1.97 3.13 -20.07
C LEU A 155 2.59 2.48 -21.32
N ARG A 156 2.47 1.17 -21.50
CA ARG A 156 2.98 0.44 -22.67
C ARG A 156 2.42 0.94 -24.01
N ARG A 157 1.27 1.60 -23.99
CA ARG A 157 0.66 2.23 -25.17
C ARG A 157 1.21 3.63 -25.48
N GLN A 158 2.12 4.15 -24.64
CA GLN A 158 2.69 5.49 -24.77
C GLN A 158 4.09 5.43 -25.38
N SER A 159 4.44 6.40 -26.20
CA SER A 159 5.79 6.58 -26.72
C SER A 159 6.77 6.98 -25.60
N GLY A 160 8.05 6.59 -25.72
CA GLY A 160 9.08 6.96 -24.75
C GLY A 160 9.02 6.18 -23.42
N ILE A 161 8.19 5.14 -23.33
CA ILE A 161 8.13 4.24 -22.17
C ILE A 161 8.84 2.93 -22.50
N ALA A 162 9.69 2.47 -21.59
CA ALA A 162 10.28 1.13 -21.60
C ALA A 162 9.92 0.40 -20.30
N ILE A 163 9.45 -0.84 -20.42
CA ILE A 163 9.14 -1.71 -19.28
C ILE A 163 9.99 -2.96 -19.41
N HIS A 164 10.89 -3.15 -18.47
CA HIS A 164 11.78 -4.31 -18.38
C HIS A 164 11.33 -5.20 -17.21
N GLU A 165 10.66 -6.28 -17.53
CA GLU A 165 10.36 -7.37 -16.60
C GLU A 165 11.48 -8.42 -16.64
N GLY A 166 11.74 -9.09 -15.52
CA GLY A 166 12.90 -9.98 -15.37
C GLY A 166 14.22 -9.22 -15.13
N PHE A 167 14.19 -7.89 -15.04
CA PHE A 167 15.37 -7.07 -14.85
C PHE A 167 15.67 -6.88 -13.34
N ARG A 168 16.40 -7.83 -12.76
CA ARG A 168 16.77 -7.77 -11.34
C ARG A 168 17.99 -6.84 -11.15
N VAL A 169 17.75 -5.63 -10.69
CA VAL A 169 18.80 -4.66 -10.39
C VAL A 169 19.66 -5.15 -9.22
N VAL A 170 20.98 -5.11 -9.39
CA VAL A 170 21.97 -5.49 -8.37
C VAL A 170 22.89 -4.34 -7.97
N ALA A 171 23.04 -3.33 -8.82
CA ALA A 171 23.84 -2.16 -8.51
C ALA A 171 23.30 -0.90 -9.18
N ILE A 172 23.51 0.23 -8.52
CA ILE A 172 23.25 1.57 -9.05
C ILE A 172 24.47 2.42 -8.74
N SER A 173 25.12 2.95 -9.76
CA SER A 173 26.29 3.80 -9.63
C SER A 173 26.06 5.17 -10.24
N GLU A 174 26.48 6.21 -9.55
CA GLU A 174 26.43 7.56 -10.08
C GLU A 174 27.51 7.81 -11.12
N ARG A 175 27.16 8.62 -12.09
CA ARG A 175 28.06 9.14 -13.12
C ARG A 175 27.68 10.59 -13.47
N PRO A 176 28.55 11.32 -14.21
CA PRO A 176 28.16 12.63 -14.70
C PRO A 176 26.84 12.59 -15.48
N GLY A 177 25.83 13.34 -15.00
CA GLY A 177 24.53 13.45 -15.64
C GLY A 177 23.51 12.35 -15.32
N GLY A 178 23.74 11.49 -14.31
CA GLY A 178 22.75 10.50 -13.88
C GLY A 178 23.35 9.25 -13.23
N CYS A 179 22.74 8.11 -13.49
CA CYS A 179 23.11 6.82 -12.89
C CYS A 179 23.11 5.70 -13.92
N ASP A 180 23.99 4.75 -13.73
CA ASP A 180 23.97 3.44 -14.37
C ASP A 180 23.30 2.44 -13.44
N ILE A 181 22.37 1.67 -13.99
CA ILE A 181 21.55 0.68 -13.29
C ILE A 181 21.90 -0.67 -13.91
N VAL A 182 22.52 -1.53 -13.12
CA VAL A 182 23.06 -2.81 -13.59
C VAL A 182 22.15 -3.95 -13.14
N SER A 183 21.77 -4.80 -14.08
CA SER A 183 21.03 -6.03 -13.80
C SER A 183 21.94 -7.16 -13.35
N ALA A 184 21.35 -8.21 -12.80
CA ALA A 184 22.07 -9.44 -12.45
C ALA A 184 22.69 -10.14 -13.66
N ASP A 185 22.15 -9.93 -14.84
CA ASP A 185 22.62 -10.52 -16.11
C ASP A 185 23.67 -9.65 -16.80
N GLY A 186 24.03 -8.50 -16.18
CA GLY A 186 25.03 -7.58 -16.70
C GLY A 186 24.49 -6.50 -17.65
N ASP A 187 23.19 -6.48 -17.92
CA ASP A 187 22.58 -5.41 -18.70
C ASP A 187 22.63 -4.08 -17.96
N VAL A 188 22.80 -2.99 -18.70
CA VAL A 188 22.90 -1.64 -18.13
C VAL A 188 21.85 -0.71 -18.72
N LEU A 189 21.08 -0.10 -17.84
CA LEU A 189 20.19 1.02 -18.14
C LEU A 189 20.82 2.33 -17.64
N HIS A 190 20.54 3.42 -18.33
CA HIS A 190 21.01 4.76 -17.95
C HIS A 190 19.83 5.64 -17.62
N GLY A 191 19.75 6.13 -16.38
CA GLY A 191 18.73 7.06 -15.92
C GLY A 191 19.35 8.39 -15.50
N ARG A 192 18.81 9.51 -15.99
CA ARG A 192 19.19 10.84 -15.50
C ARG A 192 18.78 11.00 -14.03
N GLN A 193 17.63 10.49 -13.71
CA GLN A 193 17.11 10.39 -12.35
C GLN A 193 16.62 8.99 -12.09
N VAL A 194 16.71 8.53 -10.84
CA VAL A 194 16.33 7.17 -10.41
C VAL A 194 15.45 7.24 -9.18
N VAL A 195 14.33 6.49 -9.19
CA VAL A 195 13.53 6.25 -7.99
C VAL A 195 13.54 4.76 -7.66
N ARG A 196 13.93 4.43 -6.44
CA ARG A 196 13.83 3.09 -5.89
C ARG A 196 12.48 2.92 -5.20
N ALA A 197 11.60 2.12 -5.77
CA ALA A 197 10.27 1.75 -5.26
C ALA A 197 10.20 0.23 -5.02
N THR A 198 11.24 -0.32 -4.38
CA THR A 198 11.50 -1.75 -4.25
C THR A 198 10.68 -2.44 -3.16
N GLY A 199 9.77 -1.71 -2.48
CA GLY A 199 8.95 -2.26 -1.40
C GLY A 199 9.84 -2.90 -0.30
N PRO A 200 9.54 -4.15 0.13
CA PRO A 200 10.31 -4.80 1.18
C PRO A 200 11.68 -5.34 0.74
N TRP A 201 12.04 -5.24 -0.54
CA TRP A 201 13.38 -5.66 -1.02
C TRP A 201 14.42 -4.58 -0.74
N LEU A 202 15.04 -4.64 0.43
CA LEU A 202 15.97 -3.62 0.92
C LEU A 202 17.43 -3.84 0.51
N CYS A 203 17.73 -4.91 -0.22
CA CYS A 203 19.10 -5.28 -0.60
C CYS A 203 19.84 -4.24 -1.47
N LEU A 204 19.11 -3.34 -2.13
CA LEU A 204 19.69 -2.22 -2.89
C LEU A 204 19.94 -0.96 -2.06
N HIS A 205 19.64 -1.01 -0.77
CA HIS A 205 19.77 0.12 0.13
C HIS A 205 20.92 -0.13 1.12
N ARG A 206 21.63 0.92 1.46
CA ARG A 206 22.55 0.88 2.62
C ARG A 206 21.72 0.93 3.90
N ALA A 207 22.22 0.40 4.97
CA ALA A 207 21.55 0.48 6.27
C ALA A 207 21.24 1.92 6.70
N SER A 208 22.14 2.87 6.35
CA SER A 208 21.94 4.31 6.58
C SER A 208 20.76 4.91 5.80
N ASP A 209 20.45 4.36 4.61
CA ASP A 209 19.39 4.88 3.73
C ASP A 209 18.00 4.43 4.17
N THR A 210 17.93 3.42 5.03
CA THR A 210 16.71 2.76 5.49
C THR A 210 16.64 2.69 7.02
N ALA A 211 17.30 3.63 7.70
CA ALA A 211 17.21 3.72 9.15
C ALA A 211 15.74 3.79 9.60
N GLY A 212 15.36 2.94 10.55
CA GLY A 212 13.98 2.80 11.02
C GLY A 212 13.04 2.02 10.08
N LEU A 213 13.52 1.52 8.93
CA LEU A 213 12.71 0.68 8.04
C LEU A 213 13.01 -0.80 8.29
N ARG A 214 11.98 -1.54 8.68
CA ARG A 214 12.03 -2.98 8.91
C ARG A 214 11.01 -3.71 8.05
N THR A 215 11.26 -4.95 7.75
CA THR A 215 10.27 -5.80 7.09
C THR A 215 9.38 -6.50 8.11
N LYS A 216 8.11 -6.64 7.80
CA LYS A 216 7.13 -7.31 8.63
C LYS A 216 6.28 -8.24 7.78
N LYS A 217 6.02 -9.44 8.30
CA LYS A 217 5.07 -10.36 7.70
C LYS A 217 3.65 -9.86 7.91
N VAL A 218 2.81 -9.95 6.88
CA VAL A 218 1.37 -9.68 6.93
C VAL A 218 0.64 -10.94 6.47
N SER A 219 -0.33 -11.38 7.23
CA SER A 219 -1.06 -12.62 6.99
C SER A 219 -2.55 -12.37 6.85
N ALA A 220 -3.15 -13.03 5.87
CA ALA A 220 -4.57 -13.00 5.61
C ALA A 220 -5.09 -14.44 5.45
N LEU A 221 -5.97 -14.87 6.34
CA LEU A 221 -6.57 -16.19 6.31
C LEU A 221 -7.82 -16.17 5.44
N HIS A 222 -8.00 -17.20 4.66
CA HIS A 222 -9.25 -17.44 3.93
C HIS A 222 -10.29 -18.03 4.88
N VAL A 223 -11.48 -17.43 4.92
CA VAL A 223 -12.61 -17.93 5.70
C VAL A 223 -13.65 -18.48 4.73
N ASP A 224 -13.96 -19.76 4.87
CA ASP A 224 -14.90 -20.49 4.01
C ASP A 224 -16.36 -20.18 4.40
N LEU A 225 -16.72 -18.92 4.25
CA LEU A 225 -18.04 -18.33 4.44
C LEU A 225 -18.34 -17.49 3.19
N ALA A 226 -19.47 -17.73 2.56
CA ALA A 226 -19.84 -17.02 1.34
C ALA A 226 -20.03 -15.52 1.63
N ALA A 227 -19.25 -14.68 0.91
CA ALA A 227 -19.40 -13.24 0.94
C ALA A 227 -20.32 -12.74 -0.17
N ARG A 228 -21.03 -11.64 0.10
CA ARG A 228 -21.91 -10.94 -0.84
C ARG A 228 -21.27 -9.63 -1.28
N ALA A 229 -21.74 -9.09 -2.39
CA ALA A 229 -21.24 -7.83 -2.92
C ALA A 229 -21.58 -6.62 -2.03
N ASP A 230 -22.63 -6.70 -1.24
CA ASP A 230 -23.10 -5.66 -0.32
C ASP A 230 -22.60 -5.84 1.13
N ASP A 231 -21.82 -6.89 1.41
CA ASP A 231 -21.22 -7.08 2.71
C ASP A 231 -20.17 -5.99 3.00
N PRO A 232 -20.16 -5.38 4.21
CA PRO A 232 -19.15 -4.40 4.58
C PRO A 232 -17.83 -5.08 5.00
N ALA A 233 -16.72 -4.37 4.85
CA ALA A 233 -15.53 -4.69 5.64
C ALA A 233 -15.80 -4.41 7.12
N ILE A 234 -15.36 -5.29 8.02
CA ILE A 234 -15.54 -5.14 9.48
C ILE A 234 -14.16 -5.05 10.12
N VAL A 235 -13.84 -3.89 10.68
CA VAL A 235 -12.54 -3.65 11.31
C VAL A 235 -12.69 -3.70 12.83
N PHE A 236 -11.94 -4.57 13.47
CA PHE A 236 -11.81 -4.66 14.91
C PHE A 236 -10.61 -3.80 15.35
N VAL A 237 -10.88 -2.57 15.75
CA VAL A 237 -9.85 -1.53 15.93
C VAL A 237 -8.83 -1.92 16.99
N GLU A 238 -9.30 -2.45 18.14
CA GLU A 238 -8.42 -2.85 19.25
C GLU A 238 -7.58 -4.10 18.94
N ASP A 239 -8.04 -4.89 17.98
CA ASP A 239 -7.39 -6.16 17.63
C ASP A 239 -6.40 -6.03 16.46
N ASP A 240 -6.31 -4.83 15.82
CA ASP A 240 -5.57 -4.59 14.57
C ASP A 240 -5.87 -5.70 13.54
N ALA A 241 -7.14 -6.04 13.40
CA ALA A 241 -7.63 -7.11 12.54
C ALA A 241 -8.92 -6.71 11.83
N TYR A 242 -9.17 -7.32 10.68
CA TYR A 242 -10.40 -7.05 9.94
C TYR A 242 -10.87 -8.21 9.09
N LEU A 243 -12.19 -8.31 8.94
CA LEU A 243 -12.87 -9.18 7.99
C LEU A 243 -13.15 -8.40 6.70
N LEU A 244 -12.76 -8.95 5.58
CA LEU A 244 -12.91 -8.37 4.25
C LEU A 244 -13.73 -9.32 3.38
N PRO A 245 -14.88 -8.89 2.80
CA PRO A 245 -15.64 -9.71 1.90
C PRO A 245 -14.94 -9.81 0.52
N ASP A 246 -14.79 -11.02 0.03
CA ASP A 246 -14.29 -11.34 -1.30
C ASP A 246 -15.36 -12.14 -2.08
N PRO A 247 -16.37 -11.45 -2.63
CA PRO A 247 -17.49 -12.11 -3.29
C PRO A 247 -17.07 -12.83 -4.58
N ASP A 248 -16.03 -12.36 -5.26
CA ASP A 248 -15.53 -12.98 -6.49
C ASP A 248 -15.00 -14.40 -6.21
N SER A 249 -14.34 -14.58 -5.07
CA SER A 249 -13.89 -15.89 -4.58
C SER A 249 -14.92 -16.58 -3.67
N ARG A 250 -16.08 -15.98 -3.46
CA ARG A 250 -17.16 -16.46 -2.59
C ARG A 250 -16.70 -16.80 -1.17
N ARG A 251 -15.85 -15.94 -0.58
CA ARG A 251 -15.29 -16.15 0.75
C ARG A 251 -15.07 -14.83 1.47
N TRP A 252 -14.78 -14.91 2.75
CA TRP A 252 -14.20 -13.80 3.51
C TRP A 252 -12.70 -14.00 3.65
N ILE A 253 -12.02 -12.89 3.89
CA ILE A 253 -10.60 -12.85 4.20
C ILE A 253 -10.47 -12.24 5.59
N PHE A 254 -9.80 -12.94 6.51
CA PHE A 254 -9.50 -12.43 7.83
C PHE A 254 -8.05 -11.98 7.88
N CYS A 255 -7.84 -10.69 7.89
CA CYS A 255 -6.53 -10.06 7.92
C CYS A 255 -6.13 -9.80 9.38
N ILE A 256 -4.90 -10.16 9.71
CA ILE A 256 -4.30 -9.99 11.03
C ILE A 256 -2.94 -9.31 10.93
N SER A 257 -2.58 -8.57 11.96
CA SER A 257 -1.21 -8.08 12.14
C SER A 257 -0.35 -9.19 12.73
N SER A 258 0.59 -9.70 11.94
CA SER A 258 1.60 -10.65 12.42
C SER A 258 2.58 -9.94 13.36
N ASP A 259 3.19 -10.69 14.26
CA ASP A 259 4.29 -10.23 15.12
C ASP A 259 5.67 -10.70 14.64
N GLU A 260 5.76 -11.22 13.40
CA GLU A 260 7.00 -11.65 12.77
C GLU A 260 7.66 -10.48 12.01
N TRP A 261 8.76 -10.00 12.56
CA TRP A 261 9.57 -8.91 12.00
C TRP A 261 10.84 -9.43 11.34
N ASP A 262 11.48 -8.58 10.54
CA ASP A 262 12.75 -8.81 9.84
C ASP A 262 12.70 -10.03 8.91
N VAL A 263 11.54 -10.25 8.33
CA VAL A 263 11.26 -11.36 7.42
C VAL A 263 11.73 -11.00 6.02
N ALA A 264 12.55 -11.86 5.43
CA ALA A 264 13.00 -11.67 4.05
C ALA A 264 11.83 -11.77 3.07
N PRO A 265 11.71 -10.86 2.09
CA PRO A 265 10.62 -10.85 1.11
C PRO A 265 10.81 -11.93 0.03
N GLN A 266 11.10 -13.16 0.43
CA GLN A 266 11.27 -14.30 -0.45
C GLN A 266 9.97 -15.08 -0.55
N ARG A 267 9.57 -15.45 -1.75
CA ARG A 267 8.35 -16.25 -1.98
C ARG A 267 8.44 -17.65 -1.39
N ALA A 268 9.62 -18.28 -1.44
CA ALA A 268 9.82 -19.61 -0.92
C ALA A 268 9.82 -19.58 0.61
N GLY A 269 8.85 -20.25 1.23
CA GLY A 269 8.75 -20.39 2.68
C GLY A 269 7.83 -19.39 3.40
N LEU A 270 7.35 -18.33 2.74
CA LEU A 270 6.32 -17.47 3.32
C LEU A 270 4.95 -18.16 3.21
N GLY A 271 4.39 -18.54 4.33
CA GLY A 271 3.06 -19.17 4.43
C GLY A 271 2.39 -18.84 5.75
N VAL A 272 1.10 -19.15 5.87
CA VAL A 272 0.35 -19.02 7.13
C VAL A 272 0.93 -20.01 8.14
N SER A 273 1.62 -19.48 9.15
CA SER A 273 2.28 -20.25 10.20
C SER A 273 1.30 -20.70 11.31
N GLY A 274 1.74 -21.60 12.19
CA GLY A 274 1.00 -21.92 13.43
C GLY A 274 0.79 -20.69 14.32
N ARG A 275 1.76 -19.76 14.33
CA ARG A 275 1.69 -18.50 15.07
C ARG A 275 0.61 -17.55 14.50
N ASP A 276 0.52 -17.42 13.18
CA ASP A 276 -0.57 -16.65 12.55
C ASP A 276 -1.94 -17.21 12.91
N ARG A 277 -2.08 -18.56 12.88
CA ARG A 277 -3.34 -19.22 13.25
C ARG A 277 -3.68 -19.00 14.73
N ALA A 278 -2.70 -18.99 15.61
CA ALA A 278 -2.91 -18.72 17.03
C ALA A 278 -3.36 -17.26 17.25
N ILE A 279 -2.76 -16.29 16.56
CA ILE A 279 -3.18 -14.88 16.61
C ILE A 279 -4.63 -14.76 16.09
N ALA A 280 -4.91 -15.35 14.93
CA ALA A 280 -6.25 -15.33 14.36
C ALA A 280 -7.30 -15.97 15.29
N ALA A 281 -6.99 -17.13 15.86
CA ALA A 281 -7.88 -17.84 16.79
C ALA A 281 -8.16 -17.00 18.05
N ARG A 282 -7.14 -16.31 18.60
CA ARG A 282 -7.29 -15.44 19.76
C ARG A 282 -8.26 -14.28 19.48
N VAL A 283 -8.16 -13.63 18.33
CA VAL A 283 -9.07 -12.54 17.95
C VAL A 283 -10.47 -13.11 17.68
N LEU A 284 -10.56 -14.14 16.85
CA LEU A 284 -11.85 -14.73 16.46
C LEU A 284 -12.59 -15.36 17.65
N SER A 285 -11.89 -15.91 18.66
CA SER A 285 -12.56 -16.45 19.86
C SER A 285 -13.38 -15.40 20.61
N ARG A 286 -12.98 -14.14 20.54
CA ARG A 286 -13.74 -13.01 21.12
C ARG A 286 -14.73 -12.40 20.16
N ARG A 287 -14.38 -12.29 18.88
CA ARG A 287 -15.14 -11.50 17.90
C ARG A 287 -16.08 -12.30 17.03
N ALA A 288 -15.73 -13.54 16.68
CA ALA A 288 -16.54 -14.37 15.78
C ALA A 288 -16.10 -15.83 15.87
N GLN A 289 -16.31 -16.48 17.00
CA GLN A 289 -15.77 -17.80 17.31
C GLN A 289 -16.11 -18.88 16.28
N ALA A 290 -17.30 -18.82 15.69
CA ALA A 290 -17.71 -19.78 14.66
C ALA A 290 -16.82 -19.77 13.41
N LEU A 291 -16.14 -18.64 13.13
CA LEU A 291 -15.26 -18.51 11.97
C LEU A 291 -13.94 -19.26 12.12
N ILE A 292 -13.53 -19.62 13.34
CA ILE A 292 -12.28 -20.37 13.58
C ILE A 292 -12.29 -21.67 12.79
N ALA A 293 -13.41 -22.42 12.87
CA ALA A 293 -13.56 -23.68 12.15
C ALA A 293 -13.66 -23.52 10.62
N LEU A 294 -13.92 -22.31 10.14
CA LEU A 294 -14.04 -21.98 8.72
C LEU A 294 -12.73 -21.44 8.13
N CYS A 295 -11.72 -21.15 8.95
CA CYS A 295 -10.42 -20.69 8.46
C CYS A 295 -9.71 -21.83 7.71
N ARG A 296 -9.43 -21.60 6.42
CA ARG A 296 -8.69 -22.52 5.55
C ARG A 296 -7.50 -21.77 4.96
N GLY A 297 -6.34 -22.31 4.90
CA GLY A 297 -5.22 -21.68 4.22
C GLY A 297 -5.13 -20.17 4.40
N GLY A 298 -4.61 -19.51 3.40
CA GLY A 298 -4.47 -18.06 3.42
C GLY A 298 -3.36 -17.60 2.48
N ARG A 299 -3.13 -16.27 2.46
CA ARG A 299 -2.03 -15.64 1.74
C ARG A 299 -1.19 -14.83 2.70
N VAL A 300 0.09 -14.74 2.38
CA VAL A 300 1.08 -14.05 3.20
C VAL A 300 1.92 -13.18 2.28
N PHE A 301 2.30 -12.02 2.76
CA PHE A 301 3.28 -11.18 2.11
C PHE A 301 4.21 -10.55 3.16
N CYS A 302 5.25 -9.89 2.67
CA CYS A 302 6.16 -9.09 3.48
C CYS A 302 6.02 -7.65 3.02
N ASP A 303 5.94 -6.70 3.95
CA ASP A 303 5.92 -5.27 3.66
C ASP A 303 6.98 -4.53 4.49
N GLY A 304 7.37 -3.35 4.02
CA GLY A 304 8.31 -2.46 4.71
C GLY A 304 7.56 -1.52 5.66
N TYR A 305 7.98 -1.49 6.91
CA TYR A 305 7.40 -0.69 7.98
C TYR A 305 8.41 0.29 8.55
N THR A 306 8.00 1.53 8.72
CA THR A 306 8.68 2.56 9.49
C THR A 306 8.13 2.62 10.92
N ASP A 307 8.87 3.21 11.85
CA ASP A 307 8.47 3.30 13.26
C ASP A 307 7.21 4.16 13.45
N ASP A 308 7.08 5.24 12.68
CA ASP A 308 5.93 6.15 12.70
C ASP A 308 4.82 5.76 11.72
N ARG A 309 5.03 4.67 10.95
CA ARG A 309 4.15 4.18 9.88
C ARG A 309 3.96 5.17 8.72
N LEU A 310 4.75 6.24 8.62
CA LEU A 310 4.77 7.13 7.47
C LEU A 310 5.69 6.57 6.36
N PRO A 311 5.39 6.82 5.09
CA PRO A 311 6.28 6.43 4.01
C PRO A 311 7.65 7.12 4.11
N LEU A 312 8.71 6.38 3.88
CA LEU A 312 10.06 6.87 3.76
C LEU A 312 10.32 7.34 2.32
N ILE A 313 10.40 8.65 2.12
CA ILE A 313 10.60 9.24 0.80
C ILE A 313 11.70 10.29 0.92
N GLY A 314 12.79 10.13 0.18
CA GLY A 314 13.92 11.02 0.29
C GLY A 314 14.95 10.76 -0.79
N PHE A 315 15.99 11.61 -0.83
CA PHE A 315 17.19 11.32 -1.60
C PHE A 315 18.04 10.26 -0.91
N ASP A 316 18.75 9.49 -1.70
CA ASP A 316 19.82 8.66 -1.15
C ASP A 316 20.95 9.56 -0.63
N PRO A 317 21.62 9.21 0.48
CA PRO A 317 22.72 9.99 1.02
C PRO A 317 23.79 10.31 -0.02
N GLY A 318 24.10 11.59 -0.14
CA GLY A 318 25.10 12.09 -1.08
C GLY A 318 24.67 12.13 -2.56
N SER A 319 23.41 11.83 -2.87
CA SER A 319 22.88 11.86 -4.23
C SER A 319 21.87 12.98 -4.43
N ARG A 320 21.86 13.55 -5.64
CA ARG A 320 20.81 14.44 -6.15
C ARG A 320 20.03 13.82 -7.32
N HIS A 321 20.40 12.61 -7.70
CA HIS A 321 19.85 11.89 -8.85
C HIS A 321 19.10 10.63 -8.44
N ARG A 322 19.32 10.16 -7.21
CA ARG A 322 18.67 8.96 -6.69
C ARG A 322 17.76 9.30 -5.51
N ALA A 323 16.51 8.90 -5.61
CA ALA A 323 15.54 8.97 -4.54
C ALA A 323 14.97 7.58 -4.24
N HIS A 324 14.32 7.45 -3.11
CA HIS A 324 13.57 6.26 -2.73
C HIS A 324 12.14 6.62 -2.31
N ALA A 325 11.22 5.67 -2.48
CA ALA A 325 9.84 5.72 -2.02
C ALA A 325 9.46 4.34 -1.45
N LEU A 326 9.59 4.19 -0.14
CA LEU A 326 9.54 2.92 0.59
C LEU A 326 8.62 3.02 1.82
N GLY A 327 8.51 1.95 2.60
CA GLY A 327 7.90 1.97 3.92
C GLY A 327 6.40 2.23 3.90
N GLY A 328 5.66 1.53 3.04
CA GLY A 328 4.19 1.65 2.98
C GLY A 328 3.46 1.28 4.27
N SER A 329 4.13 0.54 5.18
CA SER A 329 3.64 0.20 6.54
C SER A 329 2.22 -0.37 6.55
N GLY A 330 1.91 -1.29 5.61
CA GLY A 330 0.58 -1.83 5.39
C GLY A 330 -0.38 -0.90 4.64
N SER A 331 0.02 0.35 4.38
CA SER A 331 -0.79 1.36 3.67
C SER A 331 -0.27 1.70 2.28
N GLY A 332 0.69 0.94 1.76
CA GLY A 332 1.36 1.22 0.49
C GLY A 332 0.41 1.40 -0.69
N TYR A 333 -0.69 0.62 -0.78
CA TYR A 333 -1.71 0.83 -1.80
C TYR A 333 -2.42 2.17 -1.63
N ARG A 334 -2.85 2.46 -0.41
CA ARG A 334 -3.58 3.68 -0.08
C ARG A 334 -2.76 4.95 -0.34
N PHE A 335 -1.46 4.92 -0.03
CA PHE A 335 -0.57 6.07 -0.12
C PHE A 335 0.25 6.14 -1.41
N ALA A 336 0.19 5.12 -2.29
CA ALA A 336 1.01 5.06 -3.49
C ALA A 336 0.98 6.34 -4.33
N PRO A 337 -0.17 7.01 -4.61
CA PRO A 337 -0.18 8.24 -5.38
C PRO A 337 0.51 9.43 -4.69
N ALA A 338 0.29 9.63 -3.40
CA ALA A 338 0.98 10.70 -2.66
C ALA A 338 2.48 10.41 -2.50
N MET A 339 2.87 9.15 -2.31
CA MET A 339 4.28 8.73 -2.33
C MET A 339 4.93 9.03 -3.69
N ALA A 340 4.23 8.70 -4.77
CA ALA A 340 4.70 8.93 -6.13
C ALA A 340 4.85 10.43 -6.42
N GLU A 341 3.87 11.23 -6.03
CA GLU A 341 3.92 12.67 -6.18
C GLU A 341 5.13 13.26 -5.46
N ARG A 342 5.32 12.90 -4.20
CA ARG A 342 6.41 13.41 -3.37
C ARG A 342 7.79 13.02 -3.93
N ALA A 343 7.95 11.78 -4.42
CA ALA A 343 9.18 11.34 -5.06
C ALA A 343 9.49 12.11 -6.35
N LEU A 344 8.47 12.41 -7.15
CA LEU A 344 8.62 13.21 -8.36
C LEU A 344 8.91 14.69 -8.07
N ASP A 345 8.34 15.23 -6.99
CA ASP A 345 8.62 16.60 -6.54
C ASP A 345 10.06 16.76 -6.09
N LEU A 346 10.58 15.82 -5.30
CA LEU A 346 12.01 15.79 -4.91
C LEU A 346 12.95 15.81 -6.13
N LEU A 347 12.60 15.09 -7.17
CA LEU A 347 13.39 15.00 -8.41
C LEU A 347 13.08 16.13 -9.40
N ASN A 348 12.18 17.05 -9.07
CA ASN A 348 11.71 18.13 -9.95
C ASN A 348 11.16 17.62 -11.31
N VAL A 349 10.56 16.44 -11.35
CA VAL A 349 9.97 15.88 -12.54
C VAL A 349 8.64 16.57 -12.83
N GLY A 350 8.59 17.38 -13.90
CA GLY A 350 7.39 18.05 -14.38
C GLY A 350 6.78 19.06 -13.39
N ARG A 351 7.58 19.68 -12.55
CA ARG A 351 7.12 20.71 -11.62
C ARG A 351 6.81 21.98 -12.40
N THR A 352 5.53 22.35 -12.50
CA THR A 352 5.08 23.54 -13.22
C THR A 352 4.67 24.70 -12.31
N ASP A 353 4.53 24.47 -10.98
CA ASP A 353 4.20 25.56 -10.04
C ASP A 353 4.52 25.20 -8.57
N PRO A 354 5.12 26.12 -7.77
CA PRO A 354 5.44 25.86 -6.38
C PRO A 354 4.25 25.92 -5.40
N ALA A 355 3.03 26.15 -5.86
CA ALA A 355 1.86 26.40 -5.01
C ALA A 355 1.16 25.17 -4.42
N GLY A 356 1.65 23.94 -4.63
CA GLY A 356 0.93 22.71 -4.32
C GLY A 356 1.22 22.02 -2.98
N LEU A 357 2.31 22.35 -2.28
CA LEU A 357 2.67 21.77 -0.98
C LEU A 357 3.09 22.87 -0.02
N SER A 358 2.52 22.91 1.19
CA SER A 358 2.96 23.89 2.20
C SER A 358 4.43 23.63 2.55
N ALA A 359 5.20 24.70 2.69
CA ALA A 359 6.62 24.66 3.06
C ALA A 359 6.90 23.88 4.37
N ALA A 360 5.90 23.77 5.23
CA ALA A 360 5.97 23.03 6.50
C ALA A 360 6.23 21.51 6.34
N MET A 361 5.87 20.90 5.21
CA MET A 361 6.13 19.47 4.97
C MET A 361 7.54 19.18 4.42
N ILE A 362 8.22 20.24 3.93
CA ILE A 362 9.59 20.12 3.38
C ILE A 362 10.63 20.35 4.49
N GLU A 363 10.31 21.18 5.47
CA GLU A 363 11.25 21.53 6.56
C GLU A 363 11.33 20.46 7.67
N ALA A 364 10.30 19.62 7.85
CA ALA A 364 10.32 18.57 8.86
C ALA A 364 11.37 17.47 8.58
N ASP A 365 11.80 17.31 7.33
CA ASP A 365 12.77 16.28 6.90
C ASP A 365 14.22 16.82 6.81
N LEU A 366 14.50 18.10 7.18
CA LEU A 366 15.80 18.74 7.06
C LEU A 366 16.50 19.02 8.42
N VAL A 367 16.01 18.48 9.52
CA VAL A 367 16.74 18.60 10.80
C VAL A 367 17.80 17.49 10.84
N PRO A 368 19.11 17.84 10.79
CA PRO A 368 20.19 16.87 11.02
C PRO A 368 20.23 16.46 12.50
N PRO A 369 20.85 15.32 12.83
CA PRO A 369 20.88 14.72 14.15
C PRO A 369 21.52 15.57 15.22
#